data_d8a2b4948e4942e97b02412207f1d516
#
_entry.id   d8a2b4948e4942e97b02412207f1d516
#
_cell.length_a   1.000
_cell.length_b   1.000
_cell.length_c   1.000
_cell.angle_alpha   90.00
_cell.angle_beta   90.00
_cell.angle_gamma   90.00
#
_symmetry.space_group_name_H-M   'P 1'
#
loop_
_entity.id
_entity.type
_entity.pdbx_description
1 polymer ?
#
loop_
_entity_poly.entity_id
_entity_poly.type
_entity_poly.pdbx_seq_one_letter_code
_entity_poly.pdbx_strand_id
1 'polypeptide(L)'
;YYEYTFPKEAEPGELKIELAVKGDHEGSALATITVTTELGDRPAPPQIGEDLTDTRDGNVYKTVQLADQLWMAENLRYLPEQNFDISSTAPKYYVMFDSDIKTDLGKAYLKAYGAYYNLPAALQGETALGEDETRNIKGVCPDGWHIPSQKEWQTLAKYVLDSGMAAIMSDGQVDETAIAKALASTTMWMLPEYTEIEPQPTWVGVEMEKNNATLFNGLPIGFRACAGDEDW
;
A
#
# COMPACT_ATOMS: atom_id res chain seq x y z
N TYR A 1 -19.04 32.46 6.10
CA TYR A 1 -17.82 31.64 6.12
C TYR A 1 -17.33 31.53 4.68
N TYR A 2 -16.07 31.88 4.44
CA TYR A 2 -15.42 31.64 3.17
C TYR A 2 -14.38 30.55 3.42
N GLU A 3 -14.51 29.40 2.74
CA GLU A 3 -13.57 28.30 2.79
C GLU A 3 -12.64 28.44 1.56
N TYR A 4 -11.34 28.49 1.80
CA TYR A 4 -10.35 28.49 0.73
C TYR A 4 -9.62 27.16 0.73
N THR A 5 -9.73 26.41 -0.35
CA THR A 5 -9.01 25.16 -0.54
C THR A 5 -7.69 25.44 -1.24
N PHE A 6 -6.58 25.15 -0.57
CA PHE A 6 -5.25 25.28 -1.16
C PHE A 6 -5.07 24.26 -2.29
N PRO A 7 -4.49 24.65 -3.43
CA PRO A 7 -4.10 23.71 -4.45
C PRO A 7 -3.11 22.66 -3.89
N LYS A 8 -3.26 21.38 -4.26
CA LYS A 8 -2.36 20.30 -3.83
C LYS A 8 -0.88 20.52 -4.19
N GLU A 9 -0.61 21.41 -5.13
CA GLU A 9 0.71 21.74 -5.67
C GLU A 9 1.21 23.14 -5.22
N ALA A 10 0.63 23.70 -4.14
CA ALA A 10 1.09 24.98 -3.65
C ALA A 10 2.52 24.84 -3.11
N GLU A 11 3.46 25.54 -3.74
CA GLU A 11 4.82 25.70 -3.26
C GLU A 11 4.81 26.35 -1.85
N PRO A 12 5.80 26.06 -0.98
CA PRO A 12 5.94 26.74 0.30
C PRO A 12 5.98 28.25 0.09
N GLY A 13 5.11 28.95 0.76
CA GLY A 13 5.05 30.38 0.56
C GLY A 13 4.17 31.09 1.59
N GLU A 14 4.26 32.38 1.57
CA GLU A 14 3.43 33.27 2.37
C GLU A 14 2.15 33.59 1.60
N LEU A 15 0.99 33.12 2.07
CA LEU A 15 -0.31 33.49 1.53
C LEU A 15 -0.82 34.73 2.26
N LYS A 16 -1.00 35.84 1.55
CA LYS A 16 -1.66 37.01 2.07
C LYS A 16 -3.12 37.04 1.65
N ILE A 17 -4.02 36.92 2.63
CA ILE A 17 -5.45 37.07 2.41
C ILE A 17 -5.87 38.46 2.85
N GLU A 18 -6.27 39.30 1.91
CA GLU A 18 -6.84 40.60 2.20
C GLU A 18 -8.37 40.50 2.28
N LEU A 19 -8.92 40.72 3.45
CA LEU A 19 -10.36 40.74 3.68
C LEU A 19 -10.82 42.22 3.71
N ALA A 20 -11.53 42.64 2.68
CA ALA A 20 -12.22 43.91 2.67
C ALA A 20 -13.62 43.74 3.26
N VAL A 21 -13.88 44.30 4.43
CA VAL A 21 -15.22 44.35 5.00
C VAL A 21 -15.86 45.69 4.64
N LYS A 22 -16.92 45.68 3.83
CA LYS A 22 -17.73 46.85 3.49
C LYS A 22 -18.90 46.89 4.45
N GLY A 23 -18.89 47.83 5.38
CA GLY A 23 -20.02 48.10 6.28
C GLY A 23 -20.98 49.13 5.70
N ASP A 24 -22.20 49.20 6.25
CA ASP A 24 -23.25 50.12 5.84
C ASP A 24 -22.99 51.59 6.26
N HIS A 25 -21.89 51.86 6.96
CA HIS A 25 -21.41 53.16 7.33
C HIS A 25 -20.00 53.38 6.80
N GLU A 26 -19.69 54.63 6.43
CA GLU A 26 -18.43 55.06 5.86
C GLU A 26 -17.23 54.61 6.71
N GLY A 27 -16.62 53.51 6.33
CA GLY A 27 -15.43 52.94 6.95
C GLY A 27 -15.10 51.58 6.36
N SER A 28 -14.08 51.50 5.57
CA SER A 28 -13.50 50.22 5.15
C SER A 28 -12.42 49.79 6.14
N ALA A 29 -12.57 48.64 6.76
CA ALA A 29 -11.48 47.99 7.50
C ALA A 29 -10.83 46.95 6.59
N LEU A 30 -9.55 47.09 6.35
CA LEU A 30 -8.70 46.13 5.68
C LEU A 30 -8.03 45.26 6.75
N ALA A 31 -8.36 43.99 6.82
CA ALA A 31 -7.66 43.03 7.66
C ALA A 31 -6.79 42.16 6.78
N THR A 32 -5.48 42.20 6.98
CA THR A 32 -4.54 41.30 6.29
C THR A 32 -4.24 40.15 7.22
N ILE A 33 -4.61 38.91 6.80
CA ILE A 33 -4.21 37.68 7.49
C ILE A 33 -3.04 37.11 6.69
N THR A 34 -1.89 37.01 7.32
CA THR A 34 -0.75 36.31 6.75
C THR A 34 -0.78 34.87 7.27
N VAL A 35 -1.00 33.91 6.39
CA VAL A 35 -0.88 32.48 6.70
C VAL A 35 0.46 32.01 6.16
N THR A 36 1.38 31.72 7.06
CA THR A 36 2.65 31.06 6.68
C THR A 36 2.39 29.57 6.68
N THR A 37 2.41 28.95 5.51
CA THR A 37 2.40 27.49 5.41
C THR A 37 3.85 27.01 5.52
N GLU A 38 4.25 26.56 6.69
CA GLU A 38 5.43 25.71 6.81
C GLU A 38 4.99 24.33 6.28
N LEU A 39 5.41 24.00 5.07
CA LEU A 39 5.45 22.60 4.67
C LEU A 39 6.48 21.95 5.59
N GLY A 40 6.02 21.20 6.60
CA GLY A 40 6.89 20.29 7.32
C GLY A 40 7.65 19.44 6.28
N ASP A 41 8.85 18.98 6.62
CA ASP A 41 9.69 18.15 5.75
C ASP A 41 8.86 16.97 5.22
N ARG A 42 8.27 17.13 4.05
CA ARG A 42 7.58 16.01 3.39
C ARG A 42 8.64 14.97 3.04
N PRO A 43 8.35 13.68 3.27
CA PRO A 43 9.23 12.62 2.82
C PRO A 43 9.49 12.73 1.31
N ALA A 44 10.66 12.26 0.88
CA ALA A 44 10.97 12.19 -0.55
C ALA A 44 9.89 11.39 -1.30
N PRO A 45 9.52 11.79 -2.52
CA PRO A 45 8.53 11.06 -3.30
C PRO A 45 9.01 9.63 -3.59
N PRO A 46 8.07 8.70 -3.91
CA PRO A 46 8.41 7.33 -4.30
C PRO A 46 9.43 7.33 -5.45
N GLN A 47 10.41 6.45 -5.36
CA GLN A 47 11.42 6.28 -6.42
C GLN A 47 11.46 4.83 -6.88
N ILE A 48 11.49 4.61 -8.19
CA ILE A 48 11.71 3.28 -8.75
C ILE A 48 13.12 2.85 -8.35
N GLY A 49 13.22 1.70 -7.65
CA GLY A 49 14.47 1.11 -7.27
C GLY A 49 15.09 0.26 -8.39
N GLU A 50 16.25 -0.31 -8.13
CA GLU A 50 16.87 -1.27 -9.05
C GLU A 50 16.07 -2.58 -9.06
N ASP A 51 16.02 -3.24 -10.20
CA ASP A 51 15.36 -4.54 -10.33
C ASP A 51 16.07 -5.59 -9.44
N LEU A 52 15.29 -6.32 -8.66
CA LEU A 52 15.77 -7.44 -7.86
C LEU A 52 15.76 -8.72 -8.68
N THR A 53 16.89 -9.37 -8.82
CA THR A 53 16.95 -10.72 -9.39
C THR A 53 17.04 -11.76 -8.28
N ASP A 54 16.06 -12.65 -8.20
CA ASP A 54 16.12 -13.81 -7.31
C ASP A 54 17.03 -14.87 -7.92
N THR A 55 18.18 -15.10 -7.30
CA THR A 55 19.18 -16.03 -7.82
C THR A 55 18.78 -17.50 -7.76
N ARG A 56 17.70 -17.84 -7.01
CA ARG A 56 17.20 -19.21 -6.85
C ARG A 56 16.46 -19.72 -8.08
N ASP A 57 15.77 -18.82 -8.79
CA ASP A 57 14.91 -19.19 -9.94
C ASP A 57 15.04 -18.23 -11.13
N GLY A 58 15.84 -17.17 -10.99
CA GLY A 58 16.06 -16.17 -12.03
C GLY A 58 14.92 -15.18 -12.24
N ASN A 59 13.87 -15.21 -11.39
CA ASN A 59 12.82 -14.21 -11.46
C ASN A 59 13.36 -12.81 -11.16
N VAL A 60 12.87 -11.83 -11.92
CA VAL A 60 13.20 -10.42 -11.74
C VAL A 60 11.97 -9.67 -11.24
N TYR A 61 12.13 -8.87 -10.20
CA TYR A 61 11.07 -8.11 -9.55
C TYR A 61 11.37 -6.62 -9.59
N LYS A 62 10.35 -5.81 -9.83
CA LYS A 62 10.42 -4.38 -9.64
C LYS A 62 10.46 -4.05 -8.15
N THR A 63 11.19 -2.98 -7.82
CA THR A 63 11.27 -2.46 -6.46
C THR A 63 10.92 -0.97 -6.43
N VAL A 64 10.54 -0.49 -5.25
CA VAL A 64 10.25 0.91 -5.00
C VAL A 64 10.87 1.36 -3.69
N GLN A 65 11.53 2.50 -3.70
CA GLN A 65 12.06 3.17 -2.51
C GLN A 65 10.98 4.11 -1.96
N LEU A 66 10.57 3.87 -0.72
CA LEU A 66 9.59 4.65 0.02
C LEU A 66 10.25 5.15 1.32
N ALA A 67 10.65 6.41 1.35
CA ALA A 67 11.57 6.96 2.35
C ALA A 67 12.87 6.13 2.44
N ASP A 68 13.15 5.58 3.61
CA ASP A 68 14.33 4.74 3.89
C ASP A 68 14.08 3.24 3.69
N GLN A 69 12.86 2.85 3.28
CA GLN A 69 12.48 1.46 3.05
C GLN A 69 12.47 1.12 1.56
N LEU A 70 13.11 0.01 1.19
CA LEU A 70 13.02 -0.56 -0.16
C LEU A 70 12.02 -1.73 -0.15
N TRP A 71 10.99 -1.64 -0.99
CA TRP A 71 9.92 -2.63 -1.09
C TRP A 71 9.91 -3.31 -2.46
N MET A 72 9.49 -4.57 -2.51
CA MET A 72 9.11 -5.22 -3.76
C MET A 72 7.80 -4.61 -4.27
N ALA A 73 7.75 -4.20 -5.52
CA ALA A 73 6.53 -3.70 -6.19
C ALA A 73 5.80 -4.80 -6.97
N GLU A 74 6.15 -6.04 -6.73
CA GLU A 74 5.56 -7.25 -7.31
C GLU A 74 5.52 -8.36 -6.25
N ASN A 75 4.52 -9.22 -6.36
CA ASN A 75 4.41 -10.39 -5.50
C ASN A 75 5.51 -11.42 -5.79
N LEU A 76 6.02 -12.06 -4.75
CA LEU A 76 7.05 -13.10 -4.87
C LEU A 76 6.50 -14.30 -5.65
N ARG A 77 7.28 -14.78 -6.64
CA ARG A 77 6.95 -15.90 -7.54
C ARG A 77 7.78 -17.15 -7.26
N TYR A 78 8.64 -17.14 -6.25
CA TYR A 78 9.47 -18.30 -5.93
C TYR A 78 8.60 -19.48 -5.52
N LEU A 79 8.62 -20.53 -6.34
CA LEU A 79 7.79 -21.72 -6.20
C LEU A 79 8.68 -22.96 -6.27
N PRO A 80 9.31 -23.38 -5.16
CA PRO A 80 10.21 -24.54 -5.17
C PRO A 80 9.47 -25.84 -5.47
N GLU A 81 8.21 -25.91 -5.11
CA GLU A 81 7.26 -26.99 -5.44
C GLU A 81 5.84 -26.42 -5.47
N GLN A 82 4.92 -27.11 -6.09
CA GLN A 82 3.49 -26.80 -6.01
C GLN A 82 2.75 -27.85 -5.20
N ASN A 83 1.94 -27.40 -4.26
CA ASN A 83 1.09 -28.24 -3.43
C ASN A 83 -0.39 -27.99 -3.74
N PHE A 84 -1.21 -29.02 -3.56
CA PHE A 84 -2.66 -28.96 -3.68
C PHE A 84 -3.36 -29.36 -2.38
N ASP A 85 -2.65 -30.08 -1.50
CA ASP A 85 -3.07 -30.44 -0.15
C ASP A 85 -2.76 -29.30 0.84
N ILE A 86 -3.48 -29.27 1.94
CA ILE A 86 -3.38 -28.25 2.98
C ILE A 86 -2.57 -28.80 4.17
N SER A 87 -1.77 -27.92 4.79
CA SER A 87 -1.07 -28.23 6.04
C SER A 87 -0.87 -26.96 6.84
N SER A 88 -1.13 -27.03 8.15
CA SER A 88 -0.80 -25.96 9.11
C SER A 88 0.63 -26.07 9.64
N THR A 89 1.31 -27.19 9.45
CA THR A 89 2.63 -27.49 10.06
C THR A 89 3.74 -27.72 9.06
N ALA A 90 3.43 -28.24 7.87
CA ALA A 90 4.41 -28.43 6.79
C ALA A 90 4.39 -27.28 5.80
N PRO A 91 5.55 -26.86 5.25
CA PRO A 91 5.60 -25.83 4.20
C PRO A 91 4.73 -26.22 3.00
N LYS A 92 3.93 -25.27 2.51
CA LYS A 92 3.06 -25.43 1.35
C LYS A 92 3.08 -24.18 0.48
N TYR A 93 3.10 -24.41 -0.84
CA TYR A 93 3.21 -23.41 -1.88
C TYR A 93 2.10 -23.59 -2.90
N TYR A 94 1.37 -22.52 -3.23
CA TYR A 94 0.20 -22.63 -4.09
C TYR A 94 0.22 -21.59 -5.19
N VAL A 95 -0.50 -21.88 -6.25
CA VAL A 95 -0.81 -20.96 -7.35
C VAL A 95 -2.29 -20.62 -7.28
N MET A 96 -2.66 -19.41 -7.69
CA MET A 96 -4.05 -18.94 -7.70
C MET A 96 -4.98 -19.95 -8.37
N PHE A 97 -6.14 -20.18 -7.76
CA PHE A 97 -7.16 -21.14 -8.20
C PHE A 97 -6.67 -22.59 -8.31
N ASP A 98 -5.65 -22.96 -7.55
CA ASP A 98 -5.02 -24.30 -7.63
C ASP A 98 -4.60 -24.70 -9.05
N SER A 99 -4.32 -23.72 -9.91
CA SER A 99 -3.94 -23.97 -11.29
C SER A 99 -2.58 -24.64 -11.38
N ASP A 100 -2.50 -25.77 -12.10
CA ASP A 100 -1.27 -26.54 -12.24
C ASP A 100 -0.21 -25.73 -13.02
N ILE A 101 0.94 -25.50 -12.39
CA ILE A 101 2.08 -24.79 -12.98
C ILE A 101 2.64 -25.46 -14.25
N LYS A 102 2.31 -26.72 -14.52
CA LYS A 102 2.67 -27.38 -15.75
C LYS A 102 1.87 -26.88 -16.95
N THR A 103 0.72 -26.23 -16.70
CA THR A 103 -0.11 -25.62 -17.74
C THR A 103 0.30 -24.18 -18.02
N ASP A 104 -0.03 -23.67 -19.23
CA ASP A 104 0.21 -22.28 -19.57
C ASP A 104 -0.62 -21.33 -18.70
N LEU A 105 -1.83 -21.73 -18.29
CA LEU A 105 -2.68 -20.98 -17.40
C LEU A 105 -2.05 -20.85 -16.00
N GLY A 106 -1.58 -21.94 -15.42
CA GLY A 106 -0.90 -21.92 -14.12
C GLY A 106 0.35 -21.06 -14.13
N LYS A 107 1.16 -21.14 -15.21
CA LYS A 107 2.32 -20.24 -15.39
C LYS A 107 1.90 -18.78 -15.49
N ALA A 108 0.82 -18.49 -16.23
CA ALA A 108 0.30 -17.13 -16.36
C ALA A 108 -0.18 -16.58 -15.01
N TYR A 109 -0.88 -17.39 -14.20
CA TYR A 109 -1.30 -16.98 -12.86
C TYR A 109 -0.11 -16.75 -11.92
N LEU A 110 0.87 -17.65 -11.88
CA LEU A 110 2.08 -17.45 -11.08
C LEU A 110 2.80 -16.16 -11.48
N LYS A 111 2.92 -15.89 -12.77
CA LYS A 111 3.55 -14.67 -13.28
C LYS A 111 2.78 -13.41 -12.90
N ALA A 112 1.46 -13.44 -12.99
CA ALA A 112 0.61 -12.27 -12.76
C ALA A 112 0.40 -11.96 -11.27
N TYR A 113 0.21 -13.00 -10.44
CA TYR A 113 -0.26 -12.87 -9.08
C TYR A 113 0.74 -13.27 -8.01
N GLY A 114 1.84 -13.93 -8.39
CA GLY A 114 2.77 -14.52 -7.43
C GLY A 114 2.30 -15.86 -6.89
N ALA A 115 3.00 -16.37 -5.88
CA ALA A 115 2.68 -17.60 -5.18
C ALA A 115 2.07 -17.31 -3.80
N TYR A 116 1.23 -18.25 -3.31
CA TYR A 116 0.77 -18.23 -1.93
C TYR A 116 1.66 -19.13 -1.08
N TYR A 117 1.91 -18.70 0.12
CA TYR A 117 2.73 -19.40 1.11
C TYR A 117 1.91 -19.56 2.38
N ASN A 118 1.83 -20.78 2.91
CA ASN A 118 1.36 -20.92 4.28
C ASN A 118 2.46 -20.44 5.26
N LEU A 119 2.12 -20.28 6.53
CA LEU A 119 3.06 -19.76 7.52
C LEU A 119 4.37 -20.58 7.61
N PRO A 120 4.37 -21.92 7.64
CA PRO A 120 5.61 -22.69 7.60
C PRO A 120 6.46 -22.46 6.34
N ALA A 121 5.84 -22.29 5.17
CA ALA A 121 6.55 -21.97 3.93
C ALA A 121 7.12 -20.56 3.94
N ALA A 122 6.38 -19.59 4.47
CA ALA A 122 6.86 -18.22 4.60
C ALA A 122 8.06 -18.11 5.56
N LEU A 123 7.97 -18.74 6.72
CA LEU A 123 9.00 -18.65 7.76
C LEU A 123 10.23 -19.52 7.52
N GLN A 124 10.16 -20.57 6.72
CA GLN A 124 11.28 -21.50 6.45
C GLN A 124 11.96 -22.04 7.71
N GLY A 125 11.16 -22.34 8.75
CA GLY A 125 11.63 -22.86 10.02
C GLY A 125 12.04 -21.78 11.05
N GLU A 126 11.98 -20.50 10.69
CA GLU A 126 12.14 -19.42 11.64
C GLU A 126 10.87 -19.24 12.50
N THR A 127 11.02 -18.67 13.69
CA THR A 127 9.87 -18.33 14.55
C THR A 127 9.28 -16.98 14.14
N ALA A 128 7.96 -16.90 14.06
CA ALA A 128 7.26 -15.64 13.81
C ALA A 128 7.62 -14.56 14.84
N LEU A 129 7.61 -13.29 14.39
CA LEU A 129 7.88 -12.15 15.28
C LEU A 129 6.71 -11.90 16.23
N GLY A 130 7.03 -11.54 17.48
CA GLY A 130 6.10 -10.84 18.35
C GLY A 130 5.94 -9.37 17.93
N GLU A 131 4.95 -8.69 18.50
CA GLU A 131 4.61 -7.30 18.13
C GLU A 131 5.77 -6.31 18.27
N ASP A 132 6.61 -6.50 19.29
CA ASP A 132 7.75 -5.62 19.61
C ASP A 132 9.09 -6.09 19.01
N GLU A 133 9.09 -7.18 18.26
CA GLU A 133 10.32 -7.76 17.72
C GLU A 133 10.75 -7.05 16.43
N THR A 134 12.05 -6.74 16.34
CA THR A 134 12.62 -5.99 15.19
C THR A 134 13.68 -6.78 14.42
N ARG A 135 13.89 -8.07 14.72
CA ARG A 135 14.82 -8.89 13.94
C ARG A 135 14.26 -9.16 12.55
N ASN A 136 15.11 -9.24 11.58
CA ASN A 136 14.71 -9.57 10.22
C ASN A 136 14.54 -11.09 10.08
N ILE A 137 13.34 -11.53 9.68
CA ILE A 137 13.07 -12.90 9.26
C ILE A 137 13.28 -12.99 7.76
N LYS A 138 14.35 -13.65 7.31
CA LYS A 138 14.55 -13.89 5.89
C LYS A 138 13.43 -14.76 5.32
N GLY A 139 13.12 -15.87 5.99
CA GLY A 139 12.12 -16.82 5.53
C GLY A 139 12.28 -17.16 4.04
N VAL A 140 11.17 -17.12 3.29
CA VAL A 140 11.12 -17.42 1.86
C VAL A 140 11.64 -16.29 0.96
N CYS A 141 11.99 -15.14 1.51
CA CYS A 141 12.45 -13.99 0.73
C CYS A 141 13.79 -14.28 0.02
N PRO A 142 14.08 -13.57 -1.08
CA PRO A 142 15.40 -13.59 -1.73
C PRO A 142 16.54 -13.15 -0.78
N ASP A 143 17.78 -13.41 -1.15
CA ASP A 143 18.93 -12.97 -0.36
C ASP A 143 18.98 -11.45 -0.24
N GLY A 144 19.21 -10.96 0.98
CA GLY A 144 19.18 -9.53 1.31
C GLY A 144 17.79 -8.96 1.59
N TRP A 145 16.74 -9.75 1.45
CA TRP A 145 15.36 -9.39 1.72
C TRP A 145 14.79 -10.18 2.91
N HIS A 146 13.74 -9.66 3.52
CA HIS A 146 13.09 -10.26 4.67
C HIS A 146 11.57 -10.06 4.63
N ILE A 147 10.86 -10.83 5.41
CA ILE A 147 9.40 -10.67 5.63
C ILE A 147 9.21 -9.41 6.46
N PRO A 148 8.39 -8.43 6.00
CA PRO A 148 8.18 -7.20 6.73
C PRO A 148 7.59 -7.44 8.12
N SER A 149 8.14 -6.76 9.12
CA SER A 149 7.60 -6.70 10.47
C SER A 149 6.38 -5.77 10.54
N GLN A 150 5.57 -5.88 11.60
CA GLN A 150 4.47 -4.95 11.86
C GLN A 150 4.96 -3.49 11.90
N LYS A 151 6.12 -3.24 12.48
CA LYS A 151 6.71 -1.91 12.58
C LYS A 151 7.06 -1.32 11.20
N GLU A 152 7.53 -2.14 10.27
CA GLU A 152 7.84 -1.69 8.90
C GLU A 152 6.57 -1.36 8.12
N TRP A 153 5.49 -2.13 8.29
CA TRP A 153 4.19 -1.78 7.76
C TRP A 153 3.62 -0.48 8.35
N GLN A 154 3.80 -0.24 9.66
CA GLN A 154 3.42 1.01 10.29
C GLN A 154 4.24 2.20 9.76
N THR A 155 5.54 1.99 9.53
CA THR A 155 6.42 2.99 8.91
C THR A 155 5.98 3.33 7.49
N LEU A 156 5.61 2.31 6.71
CA LEU A 156 5.06 2.51 5.36
C LEU A 156 3.74 3.30 5.39
N ALA A 157 2.82 2.94 6.27
CA ALA A 157 1.55 3.65 6.43
C ALA A 157 1.79 5.12 6.82
N LYS A 158 2.70 5.36 7.76
CA LYS A 158 3.09 6.72 8.15
C LYS A 158 3.70 7.50 6.98
N TYR A 159 4.56 6.88 6.18
CA TYR A 159 5.11 7.53 4.99
C TYR A 159 4.01 7.99 4.03
N VAL A 160 2.98 7.15 3.77
CA VAL A 160 1.85 7.50 2.91
C VAL A 160 1.11 8.74 3.42
N LEU A 161 0.90 8.81 4.74
CA LEU A 161 0.25 9.95 5.40
C LEU A 161 1.09 11.22 5.32
N ASP A 162 2.34 11.14 5.75
CA ASP A 162 3.26 12.30 5.80
C ASP A 162 3.52 12.86 4.40
N SER A 163 3.50 12.02 3.38
CA SER A 163 3.65 12.43 1.97
C SER A 163 2.38 13.08 1.39
N GLY A 164 1.26 13.07 2.13
CA GLY A 164 -0.04 13.56 1.64
C GLY A 164 -0.64 12.74 0.50
N MET A 165 -0.23 11.47 0.35
CA MET A 165 -0.77 10.54 -0.64
C MET A 165 -2.11 9.95 -0.21
N ALA A 166 -2.41 9.94 1.09
CA ALA A 166 -3.71 9.60 1.63
C ALA A 166 -4.46 10.89 2.03
N ALA A 167 -5.75 10.93 1.72
CA ALA A 167 -6.59 12.05 2.13
C ALA A 167 -6.86 11.97 3.64
N ILE A 168 -6.83 13.13 4.29
CA ILE A 168 -7.31 13.29 5.66
C ILE A 168 -8.78 13.72 5.56
N MET A 169 -9.66 13.08 6.31
CA MET A 169 -11.09 13.43 6.36
C MET A 169 -11.30 14.84 6.93
N SER A 170 -12.45 15.45 6.66
CA SER A 170 -12.79 16.81 7.09
C SER A 170 -12.78 17.01 8.62
N ASP A 171 -12.89 15.94 9.39
CA ASP A 171 -12.80 15.91 10.85
C ASP A 171 -11.37 15.74 11.38
N GLY A 172 -10.37 15.65 10.49
CA GLY A 172 -8.97 15.44 10.82
C GLY A 172 -8.59 13.98 11.09
N GLN A 173 -9.54 13.04 10.94
CA GLN A 173 -9.24 11.61 11.05
C GLN A 173 -8.57 11.09 9.77
N VAL A 174 -7.72 10.08 9.94
CA VAL A 174 -7.11 9.38 8.82
C VAL A 174 -8.11 8.38 8.26
N ASP A 175 -8.38 8.49 6.97
CA ASP A 175 -9.10 7.45 6.25
C ASP A 175 -8.13 6.32 5.89
N GLU A 176 -8.20 5.20 6.64
CA GLU A 176 -7.35 4.02 6.39
C GLU A 176 -7.55 3.45 4.97
N THR A 177 -8.75 3.64 4.38
CA THR A 177 -9.02 3.20 3.01
C THR A 177 -8.21 4.02 1.99
N ALA A 178 -7.90 5.28 2.30
CA ALA A 178 -7.04 6.12 1.48
C ALA A 178 -5.58 5.64 1.49
N ILE A 179 -5.09 5.09 2.62
CA ILE A 179 -3.77 4.45 2.68
C ILE A 179 -3.76 3.22 1.76
N ALA A 180 -4.77 2.35 1.87
CA ALA A 180 -4.90 1.18 1.01
C ALA A 180 -4.93 1.57 -0.48
N LYS A 181 -5.66 2.64 -0.83
CA LYS A 181 -5.73 3.16 -2.19
C LYS A 181 -4.37 3.63 -2.72
N ALA A 182 -3.58 4.30 -1.91
CA ALA A 182 -2.24 4.75 -2.31
C ALA A 182 -1.27 3.58 -2.58
N LEU A 183 -1.49 2.43 -1.95
CA LEU A 183 -0.67 1.22 -2.11
C LEU A 183 -1.22 0.26 -3.18
N ALA A 184 -2.51 0.31 -3.49
CA ALA A 184 -3.19 -0.63 -4.38
C ALA A 184 -2.82 -0.40 -5.85
N SER A 185 -2.80 -1.46 -6.64
CA SER A 185 -2.64 -1.38 -8.10
C SER A 185 -3.76 -0.58 -8.76
N THR A 186 -3.49 -0.06 -9.97
CA THR A 186 -4.49 0.67 -10.78
C THR A 186 -5.45 -0.26 -11.52
N THR A 187 -5.36 -1.57 -11.32
CA THR A 187 -6.16 -2.56 -12.05
C THR A 187 -6.63 -3.68 -11.12
N MET A 188 -7.65 -4.42 -11.56
CA MET A 188 -8.14 -5.67 -10.98
C MET A 188 -8.94 -5.54 -9.68
N TRP A 189 -9.07 -4.36 -9.10
CA TRP A 189 -9.96 -4.12 -7.97
C TRP A 189 -11.41 -4.01 -8.47
N MET A 190 -12.33 -4.57 -7.72
CA MET A 190 -13.77 -4.47 -8.02
C MET A 190 -14.49 -3.88 -6.82
N LEU A 191 -15.56 -3.15 -7.09
CA LEU A 191 -16.51 -2.76 -6.04
C LEU A 191 -17.31 -3.99 -5.61
N PRO A 192 -17.71 -4.11 -4.34
CA PRO A 192 -18.68 -5.10 -3.92
C PRO A 192 -19.97 -4.97 -4.75
N GLU A 193 -20.49 -6.07 -5.27
CA GLU A 193 -21.74 -6.07 -6.06
C GLU A 193 -22.95 -5.62 -5.22
N TYR A 194 -22.88 -5.82 -3.91
CA TYR A 194 -23.95 -5.46 -2.98
C TYR A 194 -23.35 -4.65 -1.85
N THR A 195 -23.55 -3.35 -1.89
CA THR A 195 -23.23 -2.45 -0.77
C THR A 195 -24.42 -1.51 -0.54
N GLU A 196 -24.87 -1.42 0.72
CA GLU A 196 -25.86 -0.43 1.14
C GLU A 196 -25.22 0.96 1.31
N ILE A 197 -23.88 1.02 1.28
CA ILE A 197 -23.09 2.24 1.44
C ILE A 197 -22.68 2.73 0.07
N GLU A 198 -22.89 4.00 -0.23
CA GLU A 198 -22.43 4.62 -1.46
C GLU A 198 -20.90 4.53 -1.55
N PRO A 199 -20.35 4.06 -2.70
CA PRO A 199 -18.90 3.93 -2.88
C PRO A 199 -18.19 5.27 -2.66
N GLN A 200 -17.16 5.25 -1.81
CA GLN A 200 -16.39 6.44 -1.47
C GLN A 200 -15.19 6.60 -2.42
N PRO A 201 -14.76 7.83 -2.75
CA PRO A 201 -13.60 8.08 -3.61
C PRO A 201 -12.28 7.46 -3.09
N THR A 202 -12.18 7.20 -1.79
CA THR A 202 -11.03 6.58 -1.14
C THR A 202 -11.00 5.06 -1.26
N TRP A 203 -12.08 4.42 -1.73
CA TRP A 203 -12.10 2.97 -1.91
C TRP A 203 -11.25 2.55 -3.11
N VAL A 204 -10.51 1.47 -2.97
CA VAL A 204 -9.57 0.96 -3.98
C VAL A 204 -10.23 0.57 -5.31
N GLY A 205 -11.53 0.21 -5.30
CA GLY A 205 -12.31 -0.11 -6.51
C GLY A 205 -12.93 1.10 -7.21
N VAL A 206 -12.83 2.31 -6.61
CA VAL A 206 -13.38 3.56 -7.19
C VAL A 206 -12.25 4.33 -7.84
N GLU A 207 -12.44 4.86 -9.05
CA GLU A 207 -11.43 5.65 -9.76
C GLU A 207 -10.02 5.01 -9.66
N MET A 208 -9.91 3.75 -10.08
CA MET A 208 -8.69 2.94 -9.92
C MET A 208 -7.45 3.57 -10.55
N GLU A 209 -7.61 4.42 -11.54
CA GLU A 209 -6.51 5.17 -12.16
C GLU A 209 -5.82 6.14 -11.17
N LYS A 210 -6.47 6.44 -10.05
CA LYS A 210 -5.91 7.25 -8.95
C LYS A 210 -5.23 6.42 -7.86
N ASN A 211 -5.25 5.10 -7.96
CA ASN A 211 -4.50 4.22 -7.07
C ASN A 211 -2.99 4.34 -7.31
N ASN A 212 -2.23 3.64 -6.47
CA ASN A 212 -0.80 3.39 -6.65
C ASN A 212 0.09 4.65 -6.61
N ALA A 213 -0.31 5.65 -5.84
CA ALA A 213 0.50 6.86 -5.66
C ALA A 213 1.92 6.56 -5.12
N THR A 214 2.08 5.43 -4.43
CA THR A 214 3.35 4.95 -3.88
C THR A 214 4.18 4.10 -4.84
N LEU A 215 3.65 3.69 -5.98
CA LEU A 215 4.24 2.69 -6.89
C LEU A 215 4.42 1.29 -6.26
N PHE A 216 3.81 1.03 -5.11
CA PHE A 216 3.86 -0.27 -4.42
C PHE A 216 3.13 -1.38 -5.19
N ASN A 217 2.05 -1.02 -5.89
CA ASN A 217 1.33 -1.88 -6.83
C ASN A 217 0.69 -3.14 -6.20
N GLY A 218 0.11 -3.02 -5.02
CA GLY A 218 -0.57 -4.12 -4.33
C GLY A 218 -1.75 -4.68 -5.12
N LEU A 219 -1.78 -5.98 -5.37
CA LEU A 219 -2.80 -6.67 -6.17
C LEU A 219 -3.90 -7.27 -5.27
N PRO A 220 -5.17 -7.35 -5.73
CA PRO A 220 -6.27 -7.97 -5.01
C PRO A 220 -6.25 -9.50 -5.12
N ILE A 221 -5.22 -10.13 -4.59
CA ILE A 221 -5.04 -11.59 -4.73
C ILE A 221 -5.81 -12.41 -3.69
N GLY A 222 -6.40 -11.76 -2.69
CA GLY A 222 -7.11 -12.45 -1.62
C GLY A 222 -6.20 -13.35 -0.77
N PHE A 223 -6.79 -14.40 -0.21
CA PHE A 223 -6.09 -15.40 0.59
C PHE A 223 -6.62 -16.80 0.27
N ARG A 224 -5.83 -17.83 0.62
CA ARG A 224 -6.25 -19.22 0.57
C ARG A 224 -6.55 -19.69 1.99
N ALA A 225 -7.82 -20.00 2.28
CA ALA A 225 -8.22 -20.55 3.58
C ALA A 225 -7.72 -21.99 3.75
N CYS A 226 -7.31 -22.34 4.97
CA CYS A 226 -7.08 -23.73 5.35
C CYS A 226 -8.41 -24.39 5.75
N ALA A 227 -8.63 -25.67 5.37
CA ALA A 227 -9.81 -26.40 5.83
C ALA A 227 -9.74 -26.58 7.36
N GLY A 228 -10.73 -26.10 8.07
CA GLY A 228 -10.79 -26.12 9.55
C GLY A 228 -11.05 -24.76 10.20
N ASP A 229 -10.88 -23.68 9.46
CA ASP A 229 -11.21 -22.32 9.94
C ASP A 229 -12.68 -22.03 9.60
N GLU A 230 -13.63 -22.67 10.30
CA GLU A 230 -15.08 -22.39 10.17
C GLU A 230 -15.51 -21.10 10.91
N ASP A 231 -14.56 -20.37 11.51
CA ASP A 231 -14.80 -19.17 12.32
C ASP A 231 -14.16 -17.93 11.69
N TRP A 232 -14.71 -17.48 10.52
CA TRP A 232 -14.45 -16.13 9.97
C TRP A 232 -15.76 -15.40 9.68
#